data_77ccf6d785c5f06eb804b60400ba4d72
#
_entry.id   77ccf6d785c5f06eb804b60400ba4d72
#
_cell.length_a   1.000
_cell.length_b   1.000
_cell.length_c   1.000
_cell.angle_alpha   90.00
_cell.angle_beta   90.00
_cell.angle_gamma   90.00
#
_symmetry.space_group_name_H-M   'P 1'
#
loop_
_entity.id
_entity.type
_entity.pdbx_description
1 polymer ?
#
loop_
_entity_poly.entity_id
_entity_poly.type
_entity_poly.pdbx_seq_one_letter_code
_entity_poly.pdbx_strand_id
1 'polypeptide(L)'
;IMKLSRLGSFHQSKLSFLRSFLDEFKDWEYNRDLFNLDPGGYGVAIYSFKKDKRVYSLVCFANKIDDNDRSDRVIATKWDAAFTLHDGVPSKKDIERLKNEVPRQEVGRLSYKELTLSRANKSVRVFNHVVEKLSEGNQPDLNLLEKVGYLYRTTAVYGSGKFGLADRFRIKNRAEINGPFRLEMMLVYLVRQFTFDQVNHVAKHKNPKKAVHLDTKICRNLGIGNSTGLGMAPFIVNHPTLLNNWILSREIALKEIREIKNVNSKDADLFKKCVKDSLKNITSWNSESEFQIKKINSLLFNVKKFLEFIEDRLDFSTPYPFNQIYLWLEKETCEETIEYIVSMMMEPFDKIVQPLIKKMSSDEEKYFRIP
;
A
#
# COMPACT_ATOMS: atom_id res chain seq x y z
N ILE A 1 -21.31 17.21 9.19
CA ILE A 1 -20.50 16.05 9.63
C ILE A 1 -19.93 15.42 8.37
N MET A 2 -18.63 15.34 8.30
CA MET A 2 -17.97 14.75 7.14
C MET A 2 -18.14 13.25 7.12
N LYS A 3 -18.36 12.70 5.92
CA LYS A 3 -18.60 11.26 5.75
C LYS A 3 -17.25 10.51 5.81
N LEU A 4 -16.82 10.14 7.02
CA LEU A 4 -15.60 9.35 7.26
C LEU A 4 -15.61 8.00 6.52
N SER A 5 -16.80 7.45 6.26
CA SER A 5 -16.98 6.23 5.45
C SER A 5 -16.31 6.30 4.08
N ARG A 6 -16.20 7.50 3.49
CA ARG A 6 -15.54 7.68 2.18
C ARG A 6 -14.04 7.40 2.17
N LEU A 7 -13.40 7.27 3.31
CA LEU A 7 -12.00 6.85 3.40
C LEU A 7 -11.83 5.34 3.30
N GLY A 8 -12.87 4.58 3.60
CA GLY A 8 -12.85 3.12 3.59
C GLY A 8 -13.30 2.49 2.28
N SER A 9 -13.37 3.24 1.18
CA SER A 9 -13.77 2.70 -0.10
C SER A 9 -12.83 1.60 -0.59
N PHE A 10 -13.39 0.49 -1.05
CA PHE A 10 -12.65 -0.60 -1.67
C PHE A 10 -12.06 -0.23 -3.03
N HIS A 11 -12.60 0.78 -3.68
CA HIS A 11 -12.02 1.35 -4.89
C HIS A 11 -11.13 2.53 -4.52
N GLN A 12 -9.85 2.45 -4.87
CA GLN A 12 -8.89 3.53 -4.67
C GLN A 12 -9.09 4.61 -5.72
N SER A 13 -9.79 5.69 -5.36
CA SER A 13 -9.98 6.83 -6.25
C SER A 13 -8.66 7.56 -6.52
N LYS A 14 -8.63 8.37 -7.57
CA LYS A 14 -7.48 9.23 -7.91
C LYS A 14 -7.09 10.20 -6.78
N LEU A 15 -8.02 10.53 -5.88
CA LEU A 15 -7.78 11.36 -4.69
C LEU A 15 -7.23 10.57 -3.50
N SER A 16 -7.06 9.25 -3.58
CA SER A 16 -6.41 8.49 -2.53
C SER A 16 -4.89 8.67 -2.59
N PHE A 17 -4.26 8.80 -1.42
CA PHE A 17 -2.79 8.92 -1.38
C PHE A 17 -2.10 7.64 -1.89
N LEU A 18 -2.70 6.46 -1.74
CA LEU A 18 -2.18 5.22 -2.31
C LEU A 18 -2.13 5.28 -3.85
N ARG A 19 -3.21 5.75 -4.48
CA ARG A 19 -3.25 5.93 -5.93
C ARG A 19 -2.22 6.97 -6.38
N SER A 20 -2.15 8.10 -5.69
CA SER A 20 -1.14 9.13 -5.94
C SER A 20 0.29 8.60 -5.81
N PHE A 21 0.56 7.75 -4.82
CA PHE A 21 1.86 7.10 -4.68
C PHE A 21 2.17 6.18 -5.86
N LEU A 22 1.24 5.29 -6.23
CA LEU A 22 1.43 4.37 -7.35
C LEU A 22 1.61 5.10 -8.69
N ASP A 23 0.86 6.18 -8.90
CA ASP A 23 0.97 7.01 -10.12
C ASP A 23 2.34 7.72 -10.19
N GLU A 24 2.89 8.18 -9.06
CA GLU A 24 4.22 8.79 -9.01
C GLU A 24 5.33 7.81 -9.35
N PHE A 25 5.20 6.56 -8.89
CA PHE A 25 6.25 5.55 -9.03
C PHE A 25 6.09 4.62 -10.25
N LYS A 26 5.02 4.76 -11.04
CA LYS A 26 4.76 3.89 -12.21
C LYS A 26 5.87 3.92 -13.27
N ASP A 27 6.55 5.06 -13.42
CA ASP A 27 7.61 5.28 -14.41
C ASP A 27 9.03 5.13 -13.80
N TRP A 28 9.12 4.66 -12.56
CA TRP A 28 10.40 4.41 -11.92
C TRP A 28 10.87 3.00 -12.23
N GLU A 29 12.16 2.84 -12.47
CA GLU A 29 12.77 1.53 -12.62
C GLU A 29 12.93 0.87 -11.26
N TYR A 30 12.42 -0.34 -11.15
CA TYR A 30 12.64 -1.20 -10.00
C TYR A 30 13.77 -2.19 -10.29
N ASN A 31 14.76 -2.27 -9.40
CA ASN A 31 15.88 -3.17 -9.53
C ASN A 31 16.19 -3.91 -8.23
N ARG A 32 16.67 -5.13 -8.38
CA ARG A 32 17.31 -5.91 -7.32
C ARG A 32 18.82 -5.83 -7.52
N ASP A 33 19.47 -4.82 -6.90
CA ASP A 33 20.88 -4.50 -7.13
C ASP A 33 21.85 -5.49 -6.47
N LEU A 34 21.45 -6.06 -5.32
CA LEU A 34 22.22 -7.09 -4.61
C LEU A 34 21.27 -8.11 -3.96
N PHE A 35 21.62 -9.38 -4.05
CA PHE A 35 20.89 -10.44 -3.36
C PHE A 35 21.88 -11.52 -2.93
N ASN A 36 22.52 -11.28 -1.80
CA ASN A 36 23.52 -12.18 -1.22
C ASN A 36 22.99 -12.77 0.08
N LEU A 37 22.19 -13.84 -0.08
CA LEU A 37 21.63 -14.61 1.02
C LEU A 37 22.20 -16.04 0.97
N ASP A 38 22.43 -16.60 2.14
CA ASP A 38 22.75 -18.02 2.27
C ASP A 38 21.53 -18.91 1.94
N PRO A 39 21.67 -20.25 1.88
CA PRO A 39 20.55 -21.16 1.59
C PRO A 39 19.38 -21.04 2.57
N GLY A 40 19.61 -20.58 3.79
CA GLY A 40 18.59 -20.32 4.82
C GLY A 40 17.88 -18.95 4.65
N GLY A 41 18.31 -18.16 3.68
CA GLY A 41 17.76 -16.84 3.40
C GLY A 41 18.29 -15.74 4.33
N TYR A 42 19.50 -15.91 4.91
CA TYR A 42 20.15 -14.92 5.76
C TYR A 42 21.26 -14.20 5.02
N GLY A 43 21.41 -12.91 5.24
CA GLY A 43 22.42 -12.10 4.56
C GLY A 43 21.95 -10.69 4.24
N VAL A 44 22.41 -10.17 3.09
CA VAL A 44 22.14 -8.80 2.66
C VAL A 44 21.48 -8.79 1.28
N ALA A 45 20.42 -7.99 1.14
CA ALA A 45 19.81 -7.69 -0.14
C ALA A 45 19.62 -6.17 -0.31
N ILE A 46 19.69 -5.70 -1.55
CA ILE A 46 19.50 -4.29 -1.89
C ILE A 46 18.54 -4.21 -3.07
N TYR A 47 17.51 -3.40 -2.90
CA TYR A 47 16.51 -3.09 -3.91
C TYR A 47 16.48 -1.60 -4.14
N SER A 48 16.27 -1.16 -5.37
CA SER A 48 16.18 0.27 -5.65
C SER A 48 15.04 0.64 -6.57
N PHE A 49 14.55 1.87 -6.35
CA PHE A 49 13.80 2.65 -7.32
C PHE A 49 14.71 3.70 -7.94
N LYS A 50 14.69 3.78 -9.28
CA LYS A 50 15.54 4.71 -10.05
C LYS A 50 14.69 5.47 -11.04
N LYS A 51 14.92 6.78 -11.11
CA LYS A 51 14.38 7.65 -12.16
C LYS A 51 15.33 8.81 -12.37
N ASP A 52 15.84 8.95 -13.58
CA ASP A 52 16.87 9.96 -13.94
C ASP A 52 18.10 9.84 -13.02
N LYS A 53 18.39 10.91 -12.29
CA LYS A 53 19.51 10.96 -11.32
C LYS A 53 19.10 10.57 -9.89
N ARG A 54 17.83 10.24 -9.66
CA ARG A 54 17.31 9.91 -8.32
C ARG A 54 17.32 8.40 -8.12
N VAL A 55 17.83 7.99 -6.99
CA VAL A 55 17.87 6.59 -6.58
C VAL A 55 17.51 6.50 -5.11
N TYR A 56 16.63 5.59 -4.78
CA TYR A 56 16.30 5.21 -3.40
C TYR A 56 16.55 3.72 -3.25
N SER A 57 17.43 3.35 -2.32
CA SER A 57 17.83 1.96 -2.14
C SER A 57 17.37 1.41 -0.79
N LEU A 58 16.57 0.37 -0.81
CA LEU A 58 16.28 -0.42 0.40
C LEU A 58 17.45 -1.35 0.68
N VAL A 59 18.09 -1.21 1.82
CA VAL A 59 19.10 -2.13 2.32
C VAL A 59 18.46 -3.04 3.35
N CYS A 60 18.49 -4.34 3.10
CA CYS A 60 17.90 -5.38 3.93
C CYS A 60 19.00 -6.21 4.58
N PHE A 61 18.89 -6.43 5.88
CA PHE A 61 19.71 -7.37 6.65
C PHE A 61 18.81 -8.45 7.21
N ALA A 62 18.94 -9.69 6.73
CA ALA A 62 18.21 -10.85 7.25
C ALA A 62 19.13 -11.63 8.19
N ASN A 63 18.66 -11.86 9.41
CA ASN A 63 19.45 -12.46 10.48
C ASN A 63 18.85 -13.81 10.89
N LYS A 64 19.72 -14.72 11.31
CA LYS A 64 19.30 -15.95 11.97
C LYS A 64 19.01 -15.63 13.44
N ILE A 65 17.83 -15.99 13.90
CA ILE A 65 17.44 -15.88 15.31
C ILE A 65 17.11 -17.26 15.82
N ASP A 66 17.63 -17.61 17.00
CA ASP A 66 17.24 -18.83 17.68
C ASP A 66 15.79 -18.71 18.18
N ASP A 67 15.04 -19.82 18.15
CA ASP A 67 13.63 -19.81 18.54
C ASP A 67 13.44 -19.39 20.00
N ASN A 68 14.40 -19.64 20.86
CA ASN A 68 14.40 -19.20 22.27
C ASN A 68 14.52 -17.67 22.42
N ASP A 69 15.07 -16.98 21.42
CA ASP A 69 15.21 -15.52 21.39
C ASP A 69 13.99 -14.82 20.79
N ARG A 70 13.03 -15.59 20.28
CA ARG A 70 11.81 -15.03 19.68
C ARG A 70 10.88 -14.53 20.75
N SER A 71 10.47 -13.30 20.65
CA SER A 71 9.53 -12.66 21.56
C SER A 71 8.38 -12.06 20.78
N ASP A 72 7.16 -12.34 21.22
CA ASP A 72 5.95 -11.66 20.73
C ASP A 72 5.80 -10.23 21.28
N ARG A 73 6.75 -9.80 22.11
CA ARG A 73 6.73 -8.47 22.71
C ARG A 73 7.07 -7.40 21.68
N VAL A 74 6.46 -6.25 21.82
CA VAL A 74 6.71 -5.05 21.00
C VAL A 74 8.18 -4.59 21.08
N ILE A 75 8.84 -4.89 22.21
CA ILE A 75 10.25 -4.60 22.46
C ILE A 75 11.02 -5.92 22.40
N ALA A 76 11.41 -6.33 21.21
CA ALA A 76 12.33 -7.44 21.02
C ALA A 76 13.76 -6.92 20.95
N THR A 77 14.70 -7.69 21.46
CA THR A 77 16.14 -7.37 21.39
C THR A 77 16.78 -7.88 20.11
N LYS A 78 16.16 -8.86 19.46
CA LYS A 78 16.62 -9.48 18.22
C LYS A 78 15.51 -9.50 17.18
N TRP A 79 15.89 -9.40 15.90
CA TRP A 79 14.99 -9.24 14.78
C TRP A 79 15.38 -10.17 13.63
N ASP A 80 14.40 -10.81 12.98
CA ASP A 80 14.63 -11.62 11.78
C ASP A 80 15.16 -10.79 10.61
N ALA A 81 14.75 -9.54 10.54
CA ALA A 81 15.27 -8.61 9.54
C ALA A 81 15.27 -7.17 10.04
N ALA A 82 16.20 -6.38 9.51
CA ALA A 82 16.24 -4.94 9.68
C ALA A 82 16.41 -4.27 8.32
N PHE A 83 15.79 -3.12 8.15
CA PHE A 83 15.69 -2.43 6.87
C PHE A 83 15.99 -0.95 7.05
N THR A 84 16.63 -0.37 6.03
CA THR A 84 16.73 1.08 5.88
C THR A 84 16.52 1.49 4.43
N LEU A 85 15.82 2.59 4.21
CA LEU A 85 15.77 3.24 2.91
C LEU A 85 16.88 4.26 2.85
N HIS A 86 17.82 4.05 1.93
CA HIS A 86 19.01 4.87 1.73
C HIS A 86 18.81 5.82 0.54
N ASP A 87 19.22 7.05 0.70
CA ASP A 87 19.22 8.07 -0.35
C ASP A 87 20.42 7.86 -1.28
N GLY A 88 20.16 7.39 -2.50
CA GLY A 88 21.16 7.01 -3.48
C GLY A 88 21.57 5.54 -3.39
N VAL A 89 22.67 5.21 -4.06
CA VAL A 89 23.28 3.88 -4.06
C VAL A 89 24.25 3.75 -2.88
N PRO A 90 24.05 2.80 -1.96
CA PRO A 90 24.96 2.63 -0.84
C PRO A 90 26.31 2.08 -1.30
N SER A 91 27.39 2.66 -0.81
CA SER A 91 28.75 2.14 -1.02
C SER A 91 28.99 0.88 -0.17
N LYS A 92 30.02 0.09 -0.47
CA LYS A 92 30.44 -1.05 0.38
C LYS A 92 30.66 -0.62 1.84
N LYS A 93 31.26 0.56 2.04
CA LYS A 93 31.50 1.12 3.38
C LYS A 93 30.17 1.46 4.08
N ASP A 94 29.18 2.01 3.33
CA ASP A 94 27.84 2.26 3.89
C ASP A 94 27.16 0.95 4.30
N ILE A 95 27.24 -0.10 3.48
CA ILE A 95 26.64 -1.41 3.79
C ILE A 95 27.26 -2.02 5.05
N GLU A 96 28.58 -1.98 5.19
CA GLU A 96 29.30 -2.47 6.38
C GLU A 96 28.87 -1.72 7.65
N ARG A 97 28.79 -0.40 7.59
CA ARG A 97 28.30 0.45 8.67
C ARG A 97 26.85 0.12 9.03
N LEU A 98 25.97 0.09 8.04
CA LEU A 98 24.53 -0.17 8.23
C LEU A 98 24.27 -1.57 8.80
N LYS A 99 25.08 -2.56 8.44
CA LYS A 99 24.96 -3.92 9.00
C LYS A 99 25.08 -3.94 10.53
N ASN A 100 25.86 -3.06 11.09
CA ASN A 100 26.06 -2.96 12.53
C ASN A 100 25.04 -2.02 13.21
N GLU A 101 24.66 -0.92 12.56
CA GLU A 101 23.85 0.15 13.13
C GLU A 101 22.35 -0.11 13.01
N VAL A 102 21.87 -0.56 11.83
CA VAL A 102 20.43 -0.70 11.56
C VAL A 102 19.71 -1.70 12.49
N PRO A 103 20.28 -2.86 12.81
CA PRO A 103 19.64 -3.79 13.74
C PRO A 103 19.53 -3.25 15.16
N ARG A 104 20.45 -2.42 15.60
CA ARG A 104 20.51 -1.92 16.99
C ARG A 104 19.54 -0.78 17.23
N GLN A 105 19.45 0.18 16.32
CA GLN A 105 18.61 1.38 16.41
C GLN A 105 18.67 2.17 17.74
N GLU A 106 19.67 1.90 18.56
CA GLU A 106 19.75 2.44 19.90
C GLU A 106 20.10 3.92 19.90
N VAL A 107 20.77 4.38 18.86
CA VAL A 107 21.43 5.69 18.86
C VAL A 107 20.64 6.77 18.14
N GLY A 108 19.56 6.44 17.44
CA GLY A 108 18.68 7.42 16.77
C GLY A 108 19.39 8.34 15.77
N ARG A 109 20.63 8.06 15.41
CA ARG A 109 21.46 8.86 14.51
C ARG A 109 22.14 7.98 13.50
N LEU A 110 21.37 7.56 12.54
CA LEU A 110 21.93 7.16 11.25
C LEU A 110 22.39 8.41 10.52
N SER A 111 23.18 8.24 9.49
CA SER A 111 23.60 9.39 8.69
C SER A 111 22.38 10.04 7.99
N TYR A 112 22.58 11.23 7.44
CA TYR A 112 21.52 11.93 6.71
C TYR A 112 21.08 11.22 5.43
N LYS A 113 21.79 10.15 5.01
CA LYS A 113 21.42 9.33 3.85
C LYS A 113 20.35 8.29 4.16
N GLU A 114 20.19 7.88 5.39
CA GLU A 114 19.16 6.94 5.79
C GLU A 114 17.85 7.69 6.02
N LEU A 115 16.85 7.42 5.16
CA LEU A 115 15.57 8.12 5.16
C LEU A 115 14.54 7.48 6.09
N THR A 116 14.59 6.15 6.22
CA THR A 116 13.71 5.40 7.12
C THR A 116 14.45 4.23 7.74
N LEU A 117 13.89 3.73 8.83
CA LEU A 117 14.32 2.53 9.52
C LEU A 117 13.14 1.64 9.84
N SER A 118 13.32 0.34 9.73
CA SER A 118 12.34 -0.63 10.16
C SER A 118 13.01 -1.92 10.62
N ARG A 119 12.37 -2.60 11.55
CA ARG A 119 12.72 -3.96 11.97
C ARG A 119 11.50 -4.84 11.86
N ALA A 120 11.70 -6.11 11.54
CA ALA A 120 10.60 -7.03 11.36
C ALA A 120 10.95 -8.44 11.87
N ASN A 121 9.92 -9.12 12.32
CA ASN A 121 9.97 -10.54 12.63
C ASN A 121 9.12 -11.32 11.63
N LYS A 122 9.58 -12.53 11.31
CA LYS A 122 8.84 -13.48 10.49
C LYS A 122 7.56 -13.88 11.19
N SER A 123 6.48 -14.00 10.44
CA SER A 123 5.37 -14.86 10.82
C SER A 123 5.81 -16.31 10.59
N VAL A 124 6.51 -16.88 11.55
CA VAL A 124 7.29 -18.13 11.39
C VAL A 124 6.45 -19.26 10.81
N ARG A 125 5.24 -19.45 11.33
CA ARG A 125 4.31 -20.48 10.86
C ARG A 125 3.96 -20.29 9.39
N VAL A 126 3.61 -19.06 8.99
CA VAL A 126 3.22 -18.75 7.60
C VAL A 126 4.42 -18.78 6.69
N PHE A 127 5.54 -18.22 7.11
CA PHE A 127 6.78 -18.21 6.34
C PHE A 127 7.25 -19.64 6.02
N ASN A 128 7.29 -20.51 7.02
CA ASN A 128 7.70 -21.91 6.86
C ASN A 128 6.72 -22.68 5.98
N HIS A 129 5.41 -22.48 6.16
CA HIS A 129 4.39 -23.10 5.31
C HIS A 129 4.57 -22.70 3.83
N VAL A 130 4.80 -21.42 3.55
CA VAL A 130 5.03 -20.95 2.18
C VAL A 130 6.29 -21.59 1.60
N VAL A 131 7.40 -21.57 2.33
CA VAL A 131 8.66 -22.20 1.89
C VAL A 131 8.49 -23.71 1.63
N GLU A 132 7.80 -24.40 2.51
CA GLU A 132 7.51 -25.83 2.35
C GLU A 132 6.73 -26.11 1.07
N LYS A 133 5.59 -25.45 0.91
CA LYS A 133 4.74 -25.64 -0.25
C LYS A 133 5.47 -25.34 -1.57
N LEU A 134 6.16 -24.20 -1.61
CA LEU A 134 6.96 -23.86 -2.79
C LEU A 134 8.05 -24.90 -3.07
N SER A 135 8.73 -25.43 -2.05
CA SER A 135 9.78 -26.46 -2.21
C SER A 135 9.22 -27.80 -2.69
N GLU A 136 7.95 -28.10 -2.43
CA GLU A 136 7.24 -29.28 -2.91
C GLU A 136 6.71 -29.13 -4.34
N GLY A 137 6.80 -27.95 -4.95
CA GLY A 137 6.24 -27.64 -6.26
C GLY A 137 4.79 -27.16 -6.21
N ASN A 138 4.29 -26.79 -5.04
CA ASN A 138 2.92 -26.35 -4.82
C ASN A 138 2.85 -24.89 -4.39
N GLN A 139 1.70 -24.26 -4.61
CA GLN A 139 1.40 -22.96 -4.03
C GLN A 139 0.90 -23.13 -2.57
N PRO A 140 1.13 -22.13 -1.69
CA PRO A 140 0.66 -22.19 -0.32
C PRO A 140 -0.88 -22.17 -0.23
N ASP A 141 -1.39 -22.66 0.90
CA ASP A 141 -2.82 -22.65 1.20
C ASP A 141 -3.33 -21.20 1.38
N LEU A 142 -4.27 -20.80 0.53
CA LEU A 142 -4.86 -19.47 0.55
C LEU A 142 -5.58 -19.18 1.87
N ASN A 143 -6.27 -20.16 2.45
CA ASN A 143 -7.00 -19.97 3.70
C ASN A 143 -6.07 -19.64 4.87
N LEU A 144 -4.86 -20.20 4.87
CA LEU A 144 -3.85 -19.85 5.87
C LEU A 144 -3.29 -18.45 5.63
N LEU A 145 -3.07 -18.09 4.37
CA LEU A 145 -2.55 -16.76 4.01
C LEU A 145 -3.57 -15.65 4.31
N GLU A 146 -4.84 -15.87 4.04
CA GLU A 146 -5.92 -14.90 4.32
C GLU A 146 -6.06 -14.60 5.83
N LYS A 147 -5.86 -15.60 6.69
CA LYS A 147 -5.92 -15.42 8.15
C LYS A 147 -4.84 -14.49 8.68
N VAL A 148 -3.67 -14.45 8.03
CA VAL A 148 -2.52 -13.68 8.53
C VAL A 148 -2.18 -12.52 7.60
N GLY A 149 -2.24 -12.70 6.28
CA GLY A 149 -2.06 -11.66 5.27
C GLY A 149 -0.62 -11.14 5.12
N TYR A 150 0.38 -11.72 5.79
CA TYR A 150 1.77 -11.28 5.73
C TYR A 150 2.79 -12.35 6.10
N LEU A 151 3.98 -12.25 5.50
CA LEU A 151 5.14 -13.10 5.82
C LEU A 151 6.03 -12.49 6.91
N TYR A 152 6.08 -11.17 6.96
CA TYR A 152 6.82 -10.39 7.93
C TYR A 152 5.92 -9.36 8.61
N ARG A 153 6.19 -9.10 9.90
CA ARG A 153 5.52 -8.08 10.70
C ARG A 153 6.56 -7.07 11.19
N THR A 154 6.45 -5.83 10.74
CA THR A 154 7.29 -4.74 11.21
C THR A 154 6.81 -4.23 12.56
N THR A 155 7.72 -3.74 13.41
CA THR A 155 7.33 -3.05 14.66
C THR A 155 6.85 -1.65 14.41
N ALA A 156 7.58 -0.93 13.60
CA ALA A 156 7.25 0.39 13.10
C ALA A 156 8.16 0.72 11.93
N VAL A 157 7.77 1.69 11.14
CA VAL A 157 8.62 2.34 10.15
C VAL A 157 8.92 3.73 10.68
N TYR A 158 10.18 4.01 10.94
CA TYR A 158 10.64 5.30 11.46
C TYR A 158 11.43 6.03 10.38
N GLY A 159 11.33 7.34 10.32
CA GLY A 159 12.25 8.16 9.56
C GLY A 159 13.64 8.22 10.21
N SER A 160 14.56 8.93 9.59
CA SER A 160 15.97 9.00 10.00
C SER A 160 16.26 9.76 11.30
N GLY A 161 15.24 10.29 11.96
CA GLY A 161 15.35 10.92 13.28
C GLY A 161 14.70 10.10 14.38
N LYS A 162 14.88 10.53 15.63
CA LYS A 162 14.19 9.95 16.77
C LYS A 162 12.68 10.07 16.54
N PHE A 163 12.01 8.94 16.31
CA PHE A 163 10.60 8.84 15.95
C PHE A 163 10.20 9.30 14.53
N GLY A 164 11.14 9.39 13.60
CA GLY A 164 10.81 9.57 12.19
C GLY A 164 10.44 10.98 11.73
N LEU A 165 10.53 11.98 12.58
CA LEU A 165 10.06 13.32 12.30
C LEU A 165 11.18 14.33 11.96
N ALA A 166 12.42 14.07 12.37
CA ALA A 166 13.45 15.08 12.43
C ALA A 166 14.00 15.55 11.07
N ASP A 167 13.88 14.75 10.01
CA ASP A 167 14.62 15.00 8.76
C ASP A 167 13.76 15.23 7.51
N ARG A 168 12.45 15.41 7.67
CA ARG A 168 11.56 15.70 6.52
C ARG A 168 11.91 17.01 5.80
N PHE A 169 12.52 17.97 6.49
CA PHE A 169 12.99 19.19 5.84
C PHE A 169 14.04 18.93 4.73
N ARG A 170 14.76 17.81 4.79
CA ARG A 170 15.74 17.42 3.77
C ARG A 170 15.10 16.92 2.48
N ILE A 171 13.90 16.40 2.57
CA ILE A 171 13.15 15.86 1.42
C ILE A 171 12.04 16.79 0.93
N LYS A 172 11.92 17.99 1.52
CA LYS A 172 10.83 18.95 1.20
C LYS A 172 10.69 19.29 -0.29
N ASN A 173 11.80 19.24 -1.03
CA ASN A 173 11.83 19.54 -2.45
C ASN A 173 11.71 18.28 -3.33
N ARG A 174 11.35 17.13 -2.74
CA ARG A 174 11.23 15.83 -3.42
C ARG A 174 9.77 15.41 -3.38
N ALA A 175 8.99 15.91 -4.34
CA ALA A 175 7.54 15.69 -4.39
C ALA A 175 7.16 14.20 -4.35
N GLU A 176 8.02 13.32 -4.87
CA GLU A 176 7.82 11.89 -4.91
C GLU A 176 7.83 11.21 -3.53
N ILE A 177 8.54 11.76 -2.54
CA ILE A 177 8.65 11.19 -1.19
C ILE A 177 8.28 12.16 -0.07
N ASN A 178 8.03 13.42 -0.39
CA ASN A 178 7.72 14.45 0.60
C ASN A 178 6.29 14.33 1.17
N GLY A 179 5.35 13.74 0.41
CA GLY A 179 3.98 13.53 0.88
C GLY A 179 3.89 12.54 2.04
N PRO A 180 2.79 12.59 2.81
CA PRO A 180 2.55 11.67 3.91
C PRO A 180 2.66 10.23 3.47
N PHE A 181 3.31 9.42 4.28
CA PHE A 181 3.48 7.98 4.07
C PHE A 181 4.19 7.54 2.78
N ARG A 182 4.53 8.45 1.87
CA ARG A 182 5.18 8.07 0.60
C ARG A 182 6.50 7.36 0.83
N LEU A 183 7.28 7.86 1.77
CA LEU A 183 8.56 7.26 2.15
C LEU A 183 8.37 5.90 2.81
N GLU A 184 7.44 5.82 3.75
CA GLU A 184 7.07 4.59 4.45
C GLU A 184 6.45 3.56 3.49
N MET A 185 5.62 4.00 2.56
CA MET A 185 5.03 3.13 1.53
C MET A 185 6.08 2.58 0.56
N MET A 186 7.06 3.40 0.15
CA MET A 186 8.17 2.95 -0.67
C MET A 186 8.96 1.86 0.05
N LEU A 187 9.30 2.09 1.33
CA LEU A 187 9.97 1.07 2.15
C LEU A 187 9.14 -0.20 2.23
N VAL A 188 7.86 -0.12 2.59
CA VAL A 188 6.99 -1.29 2.73
C VAL A 188 6.83 -2.05 1.41
N TYR A 189 6.72 -1.35 0.29
CA TYR A 189 6.67 -1.98 -1.03
C TYR A 189 7.93 -2.78 -1.32
N LEU A 190 9.12 -2.21 -1.08
CA LEU A 190 10.39 -2.87 -1.32
C LEU A 190 10.64 -4.02 -0.32
N VAL A 191 10.27 -3.85 0.94
CA VAL A 191 10.32 -4.93 1.95
C VAL A 191 9.44 -6.11 1.53
N ARG A 192 8.26 -5.83 0.98
CA ARG A 192 7.37 -6.86 0.46
C ARG A 192 8.03 -7.66 -0.67
N GLN A 193 8.70 -7.01 -1.61
CA GLN A 193 9.45 -7.68 -2.68
C GLN A 193 10.58 -8.55 -2.11
N PHE A 194 11.34 -8.01 -1.15
CA PHE A 194 12.36 -8.78 -0.44
C PHE A 194 11.78 -10.05 0.19
N THR A 195 10.61 -9.98 0.84
CA THR A 195 10.03 -11.17 1.48
C THR A 195 9.63 -12.25 0.48
N PHE A 196 9.13 -11.87 -0.70
CA PHE A 196 8.80 -12.81 -1.78
C PHE A 196 10.05 -13.46 -2.37
N ASP A 197 11.08 -12.66 -2.64
CA ASP A 197 12.33 -13.18 -3.14
C ASP A 197 13.01 -14.13 -2.14
N GLN A 198 12.93 -13.80 -0.85
CA GLN A 198 13.50 -14.63 0.21
C GLN A 198 12.80 -15.99 0.31
N VAL A 199 11.47 -16.07 0.31
CA VAL A 199 10.78 -17.37 0.35
C VAL A 199 11.05 -18.20 -0.89
N ASN A 200 11.09 -17.58 -2.08
CA ASN A 200 11.46 -18.24 -3.32
C ASN A 200 12.89 -18.78 -3.29
N HIS A 201 13.82 -17.98 -2.76
CA HIS A 201 15.23 -18.35 -2.60
C HIS A 201 15.39 -19.57 -1.67
N VAL A 202 14.79 -19.50 -0.49
CA VAL A 202 14.89 -20.58 0.50
C VAL A 202 14.23 -21.86 -0.03
N ALA A 203 13.06 -21.77 -0.66
CA ALA A 203 12.38 -22.90 -1.26
C ALA A 203 13.23 -23.55 -2.37
N LYS A 204 13.85 -22.73 -3.22
CA LYS A 204 14.74 -23.19 -4.30
C LYS A 204 15.97 -23.92 -3.78
N HIS A 205 16.57 -23.44 -2.68
CA HIS A 205 17.70 -24.12 -2.05
C HIS A 205 17.29 -25.39 -1.32
N LYS A 206 16.10 -25.41 -0.73
CA LYS A 206 15.55 -26.60 -0.05
C LYS A 206 15.28 -27.73 -1.04
N ASN A 207 14.78 -27.42 -2.25
CA ASN A 207 14.52 -28.42 -3.27
C ASN A 207 14.72 -27.82 -4.68
N PRO A 208 15.97 -27.81 -5.21
CA PRO A 208 16.28 -27.19 -6.50
C PRO A 208 15.51 -27.75 -7.70
N LYS A 209 15.09 -29.03 -7.60
CA LYS A 209 14.43 -29.74 -8.74
C LYS A 209 12.93 -29.48 -8.80
N LYS A 210 12.26 -29.33 -7.66
CA LYS A 210 10.78 -29.23 -7.59
C LYS A 210 10.27 -27.84 -7.28
N ALA A 211 11.10 -26.99 -6.64
CA ALA A 211 10.64 -25.71 -6.15
C ALA A 211 10.08 -24.81 -7.27
N VAL A 212 8.93 -24.23 -6.98
CA VAL A 212 8.25 -23.24 -7.82
C VAL A 212 8.32 -21.85 -7.17
N HIS A 213 8.06 -20.82 -7.96
CA HIS A 213 7.94 -19.46 -7.45
C HIS A 213 6.55 -19.19 -6.89
N LEU A 214 6.49 -18.31 -5.90
CA LEU A 214 5.22 -17.81 -5.36
C LEU A 214 4.42 -17.11 -6.47
N ASP A 215 3.16 -17.54 -6.65
CA ASP A 215 2.29 -17.01 -7.70
C ASP A 215 2.03 -15.51 -7.49
N THR A 216 2.08 -14.75 -8.58
CA THR A 216 1.85 -13.29 -8.58
C THR A 216 0.46 -12.91 -8.08
N LYS A 217 -0.55 -13.78 -8.28
CA LYS A 217 -1.91 -13.57 -7.74
C LYS A 217 -1.90 -13.65 -6.22
N ILE A 218 -1.13 -14.60 -5.66
CA ILE A 218 -0.96 -14.73 -4.21
C ILE A 218 -0.17 -13.55 -3.66
N CYS A 219 0.90 -13.13 -4.33
CA CYS A 219 1.66 -11.95 -3.96
C CYS A 219 0.79 -10.70 -3.82
N ARG A 220 -0.26 -10.54 -4.62
CA ARG A 220 -1.16 -9.37 -4.53
C ARG A 220 -1.94 -9.31 -3.21
N ASN A 221 -2.19 -10.45 -2.58
CA ASN A 221 -2.95 -10.56 -1.34
C ASN A 221 -2.06 -10.53 -0.08
N LEU A 222 -0.73 -10.59 -0.25
CA LEU A 222 0.21 -10.54 0.86
C LEU A 222 0.76 -9.12 1.04
N GLY A 223 0.64 -8.61 2.24
CA GLY A 223 1.20 -7.32 2.67
C GLY A 223 2.40 -7.48 3.60
N ILE A 224 2.68 -6.42 4.33
CA ILE A 224 3.58 -6.41 5.49
C ILE A 224 2.74 -6.11 6.72
N GLY A 225 2.80 -7.00 7.71
CA GLY A 225 2.12 -6.80 8.98
C GLY A 225 2.74 -5.67 9.80
N ASN A 226 1.94 -5.06 10.68
CA ASN A 226 2.40 -4.08 11.64
C ASN A 226 2.12 -4.58 13.06
N SER A 227 3.14 -4.64 13.91
CA SER A 227 3.00 -5.15 15.27
C SER A 227 2.20 -4.24 16.20
N THR A 228 2.09 -2.97 15.88
CA THR A 228 1.23 -2.05 16.63
C THR A 228 -0.25 -2.22 16.30
N GLY A 229 -0.58 -3.02 15.28
CA GLY A 229 -1.95 -3.29 14.86
C GLY A 229 -2.67 -2.12 14.21
N LEU A 230 -2.04 -0.95 14.15
CA LEU A 230 -2.69 0.30 13.81
C LEU A 230 -2.25 0.87 12.45
N GLY A 231 -1.16 0.38 11.87
CA GLY A 231 -0.69 0.85 10.58
C GLY A 231 -0.60 2.38 10.51
N MET A 232 -1.37 2.98 9.60
CA MET A 232 -1.46 4.43 9.47
C MET A 232 -2.50 5.09 10.38
N ALA A 233 -3.35 4.31 11.06
CA ALA A 233 -4.44 4.84 11.88
C ALA A 233 -3.98 5.82 12.98
N PRO A 234 -2.90 5.56 13.74
CA PRO A 234 -2.42 6.52 14.74
C PRO A 234 -2.00 7.85 14.11
N PHE A 235 -1.39 7.82 12.94
CA PHE A 235 -1.02 9.04 12.24
C PHE A 235 -2.24 9.84 11.81
N ILE A 236 -3.25 9.18 11.24
CA ILE A 236 -4.51 9.81 10.83
C ILE A 236 -5.22 10.42 12.03
N VAL A 237 -5.30 9.72 13.15
CA VAL A 237 -5.93 10.21 14.39
C VAL A 237 -5.18 11.42 14.95
N ASN A 238 -3.85 11.41 14.87
CA ASN A 238 -3.02 12.53 15.34
C ASN A 238 -3.00 13.74 14.39
N HIS A 239 -3.55 13.58 13.17
CA HIS A 239 -3.63 14.64 12.17
C HIS A 239 -5.06 14.85 11.64
N PRO A 240 -6.01 15.22 12.51
CA PRO A 240 -7.42 15.36 12.14
C PRO A 240 -7.66 16.39 11.04
N THR A 241 -6.86 17.44 10.99
CA THR A 241 -6.98 18.47 9.95
C THR A 241 -6.60 17.92 8.57
N LEU A 242 -5.56 17.11 8.48
CA LEU A 242 -5.15 16.46 7.23
C LEU A 242 -6.25 15.50 6.73
N LEU A 243 -6.77 14.68 7.63
CA LEU A 243 -7.90 13.80 7.34
C LEU A 243 -9.11 14.57 6.83
N ASN A 244 -9.43 15.67 7.50
CA ASN A 244 -10.51 16.58 7.12
C ASN A 244 -10.32 17.15 5.71
N ASN A 245 -9.11 17.58 5.37
CA ASN A 245 -8.80 18.12 4.06
C ASN A 245 -8.94 17.08 2.93
N TRP A 246 -8.58 15.83 3.18
CA TRP A 246 -8.78 14.75 2.23
C TRP A 246 -10.27 14.48 1.96
N ILE A 247 -11.07 14.42 3.03
CA ILE A 247 -12.53 14.24 2.91
C ILE A 247 -13.12 15.43 2.17
N LEU A 248 -12.74 16.64 2.53
CA LEU A 248 -13.23 17.87 1.89
C LEU A 248 -12.89 17.91 0.40
N SER A 249 -11.66 17.55 0.01
CA SER A 249 -11.25 17.49 -1.39
C SER A 249 -12.12 16.51 -2.20
N ARG A 250 -12.43 15.35 -1.63
CA ARG A 250 -13.33 14.37 -2.27
C ARG A 250 -14.77 14.88 -2.37
N GLU A 251 -15.29 15.56 -1.36
CA GLU A 251 -16.62 16.16 -1.39
C GLU A 251 -16.70 17.31 -2.43
N ILE A 252 -15.64 18.10 -2.57
CA ILE A 252 -15.55 19.14 -3.61
C ILE A 252 -15.57 18.48 -4.99
N ALA A 253 -14.73 17.48 -5.23
CA ALA A 253 -14.70 16.77 -6.51
C ALA A 253 -16.06 16.16 -6.84
N LEU A 254 -16.70 15.51 -5.87
CA LEU A 254 -18.02 14.91 -6.06
C LEU A 254 -19.08 15.95 -6.39
N LYS A 255 -19.06 17.11 -5.72
CA LYS A 255 -19.98 18.20 -6.00
C LYS A 255 -19.80 18.69 -7.45
N GLU A 256 -18.58 19.00 -7.85
CA GLU A 256 -18.29 19.48 -9.20
C GLU A 256 -18.68 18.44 -10.28
N ILE A 257 -18.43 17.16 -10.05
CA ILE A 257 -18.80 16.08 -10.98
C ILE A 257 -20.33 15.98 -11.10
N ARG A 258 -21.07 16.13 -10.02
CA ARG A 258 -22.54 16.12 -10.03
C ARG A 258 -23.14 17.33 -10.77
N GLU A 259 -22.42 18.43 -10.79
CA GLU A 259 -22.82 19.67 -11.50
C GLU A 259 -22.45 19.67 -13.00
N ILE A 260 -21.76 18.64 -13.51
CA ILE A 260 -21.46 18.51 -14.95
C ILE A 260 -22.76 18.32 -15.72
N LYS A 261 -23.10 19.31 -16.54
CA LYS A 261 -24.35 19.29 -17.32
C LYS A 261 -24.28 18.29 -18.46
N ASN A 262 -23.18 18.28 -19.20
CA ASN A 262 -23.01 17.44 -20.39
C ASN A 262 -21.75 16.58 -20.24
N VAL A 263 -21.92 15.28 -20.43
CA VAL A 263 -20.84 14.31 -20.37
C VAL A 263 -20.59 13.78 -21.77
N ASN A 264 -19.34 13.80 -22.21
CA ASN A 264 -18.99 13.21 -23.49
C ASN A 264 -18.98 11.67 -23.42
N SER A 265 -19.11 11.02 -24.58
CA SER A 265 -19.16 9.55 -24.65
C SER A 265 -17.91 8.88 -24.06
N LYS A 266 -16.73 9.45 -24.28
CA LYS A 266 -15.47 8.92 -23.76
C LYS A 266 -15.45 8.83 -22.22
N ASP A 267 -15.92 9.88 -21.54
CA ASP A 267 -15.96 9.92 -20.08
C ASP A 267 -17.05 8.98 -19.53
N ALA A 268 -18.21 8.91 -20.20
CA ALA A 268 -19.27 7.96 -19.90
C ALA A 268 -18.79 6.50 -20.04
N ASP A 269 -18.12 6.18 -21.14
CA ASP A 269 -17.60 4.85 -21.43
C ASP A 269 -16.48 4.45 -20.44
N LEU A 270 -15.61 5.40 -20.08
CA LEU A 270 -14.59 5.16 -19.07
C LEU A 270 -15.20 4.84 -17.70
N PHE A 271 -16.23 5.59 -17.31
CA PHE A 271 -16.96 5.31 -16.06
C PHE A 271 -17.62 3.94 -16.09
N LYS A 272 -18.38 3.63 -17.16
CA LYS A 272 -19.00 2.29 -17.34
C LYS A 272 -17.96 1.17 -17.28
N LYS A 273 -16.82 1.37 -17.94
CA LYS A 273 -15.71 0.41 -17.88
C LYS A 273 -15.19 0.21 -16.45
N CYS A 274 -14.99 1.29 -15.68
CA CYS A 274 -14.57 1.18 -14.27
C CYS A 274 -15.57 0.36 -13.45
N VAL A 275 -16.88 0.55 -13.64
CA VAL A 275 -17.91 -0.22 -12.95
C VAL A 275 -17.86 -1.71 -13.34
N LYS A 276 -17.72 -2.02 -14.63
CA LYS A 276 -17.60 -3.41 -15.12
C LYS A 276 -16.35 -4.10 -14.58
N ASP A 277 -15.21 -3.42 -14.59
CA ASP A 277 -13.96 -3.97 -14.09
C ASP A 277 -14.01 -4.15 -12.56
N SER A 278 -14.66 -3.24 -11.84
CA SER A 278 -14.89 -3.38 -10.40
C SER A 278 -15.76 -4.59 -10.07
N LEU A 279 -16.80 -4.85 -10.86
CA LEU A 279 -17.67 -6.02 -10.69
C LEU A 279 -16.87 -7.33 -10.83
N LYS A 280 -15.99 -7.43 -11.84
CA LYS A 280 -15.08 -8.59 -12.00
C LYS A 280 -14.15 -8.75 -10.78
N ASN A 281 -13.65 -7.64 -10.24
CA ASN A 281 -12.78 -7.68 -9.07
C ASN A 281 -13.54 -8.19 -7.83
N ILE A 282 -14.76 -7.67 -7.57
CA ILE A 282 -15.57 -8.09 -6.42
C ILE A 282 -15.87 -9.58 -6.49
N THR A 283 -16.16 -10.14 -7.67
CA THR A 283 -16.45 -11.58 -7.82
C THR A 283 -15.27 -12.48 -7.48
N SER A 284 -14.05 -11.94 -7.47
CA SER A 284 -12.83 -12.66 -7.08
C SER A 284 -12.50 -12.57 -5.59
N TRP A 285 -13.25 -11.80 -4.83
CA TRP A 285 -12.99 -11.62 -3.40
C TRP A 285 -13.54 -12.79 -2.60
N ASN A 286 -12.70 -13.31 -1.72
CA ASN A 286 -13.02 -14.37 -0.78
C ASN A 286 -12.71 -13.92 0.64
N SER A 287 -13.49 -14.42 1.59
CA SER A 287 -13.22 -14.22 3.02
C SER A 287 -13.72 -15.44 3.80
N GLU A 288 -13.09 -15.75 4.93
CA GLU A 288 -13.57 -16.75 5.89
C GLU A 288 -14.54 -16.14 6.92
N SER A 289 -14.58 -14.82 7.02
CA SER A 289 -15.48 -14.11 7.93
C SER A 289 -16.87 -14.03 7.33
N GLU A 290 -17.88 -14.62 7.98
CA GLU A 290 -19.29 -14.51 7.57
C GLU A 290 -19.74 -13.06 7.41
N PHE A 291 -19.27 -12.18 8.28
CA PHE A 291 -19.55 -10.75 8.20
C PHE A 291 -19.03 -10.12 6.93
N GLN A 292 -17.78 -10.45 6.54
CA GLN A 292 -17.18 -9.97 5.30
C GLN A 292 -17.86 -10.58 4.07
N ILE A 293 -18.20 -11.85 4.11
CA ILE A 293 -18.92 -12.52 3.02
C ILE A 293 -20.28 -11.83 2.79
N LYS A 294 -21.04 -11.53 3.84
CA LYS A 294 -22.29 -10.80 3.72
C LYS A 294 -22.11 -9.42 3.08
N LYS A 295 -21.06 -8.68 3.47
CA LYS A 295 -20.73 -7.38 2.86
C LYS A 295 -20.35 -7.49 1.38
N ILE A 296 -19.50 -8.43 1.03
CA ILE A 296 -19.10 -8.69 -0.37
C ILE A 296 -20.31 -9.04 -1.22
N ASN A 297 -21.19 -9.94 -0.75
CA ASN A 297 -22.39 -10.34 -1.47
C ASN A 297 -23.37 -9.18 -1.64
N SER A 298 -23.57 -8.36 -0.61
CA SER A 298 -24.39 -7.15 -0.69
C SER A 298 -23.84 -6.15 -1.69
N LEU A 299 -22.52 -5.90 -1.66
CA LEU A 299 -21.87 -5.01 -2.61
C LEU A 299 -21.98 -5.56 -4.04
N LEU A 300 -21.73 -6.85 -4.23
CA LEU A 300 -21.84 -7.52 -5.53
C LEU A 300 -23.25 -7.39 -6.11
N PHE A 301 -24.27 -7.63 -5.29
CA PHE A 301 -25.68 -7.48 -5.69
C PHE A 301 -25.99 -6.04 -6.10
N ASN A 302 -25.62 -5.08 -5.27
CA ASN A 302 -25.88 -3.66 -5.53
C ASN A 302 -25.15 -3.13 -6.75
N VAL A 303 -23.88 -3.54 -6.97
CA VAL A 303 -23.10 -3.11 -8.16
C VAL A 303 -23.67 -3.71 -9.44
N LYS A 304 -24.18 -4.95 -9.42
CA LYS A 304 -24.93 -5.53 -10.56
C LYS A 304 -26.17 -4.72 -10.90
N LYS A 305 -27.01 -4.45 -9.88
CA LYS A 305 -28.21 -3.62 -10.04
C LYS A 305 -27.88 -2.21 -10.55
N PHE A 306 -26.77 -1.65 -10.08
CA PHE A 306 -26.29 -0.37 -10.56
C PHE A 306 -25.82 -0.42 -12.01
N LEU A 307 -25.13 -1.47 -12.42
CA LEU A 307 -24.68 -1.65 -13.81
C LEU A 307 -25.88 -1.71 -14.76
N GLU A 308 -26.92 -2.47 -14.43
CA GLU A 308 -28.19 -2.50 -15.18
C GLU A 308 -28.83 -1.12 -15.28
N PHE A 309 -28.83 -0.33 -14.19
CA PHE A 309 -29.33 1.03 -14.20
C PHE A 309 -28.58 1.94 -15.19
N ILE A 310 -27.24 1.92 -15.18
CA ILE A 310 -26.44 2.80 -16.06
C ILE A 310 -26.37 2.33 -17.51
N GLU A 311 -26.68 1.06 -17.80
CA GLU A 311 -26.74 0.54 -19.16
C GLU A 311 -28.12 0.70 -19.80
N ASP A 312 -29.18 0.40 -19.07
CA ASP A 312 -30.52 0.26 -19.63
C ASP A 312 -31.43 1.46 -19.37
N ARG A 313 -31.18 2.25 -18.32
CA ARG A 313 -32.10 3.29 -17.86
C ARG A 313 -31.51 4.70 -17.84
N LEU A 314 -30.19 4.82 -17.76
CA LEU A 314 -29.54 6.13 -17.70
C LEU A 314 -29.04 6.55 -19.08
N ASP A 315 -29.58 7.68 -19.56
CA ASP A 315 -29.03 8.33 -20.76
C ASP A 315 -28.01 9.41 -20.34
N PHE A 316 -26.74 9.16 -20.66
CA PHE A 316 -25.63 10.08 -20.36
C PHE A 316 -25.69 11.37 -21.20
N SER A 317 -26.55 11.46 -22.23
CA SER A 317 -26.80 12.69 -22.98
C SER A 317 -27.74 13.66 -22.27
N THR A 318 -28.47 13.18 -21.24
CA THR A 318 -29.35 14.03 -20.42
C THR A 318 -28.52 14.94 -19.49
N PRO A 319 -29.10 16.10 -19.08
CA PRO A 319 -28.40 16.99 -18.17
C PRO A 319 -28.11 16.35 -16.80
N TYR A 320 -26.90 16.59 -16.30
CA TYR A 320 -26.45 16.17 -14.96
C TYR A 320 -26.52 14.65 -14.71
N PRO A 321 -25.98 13.81 -15.61
CA PRO A 321 -26.13 12.36 -15.47
C PRO A 321 -25.47 11.81 -14.19
N PHE A 322 -24.35 12.38 -13.75
CA PHE A 322 -23.71 11.97 -12.49
C PHE A 322 -24.48 12.38 -11.24
N ASN A 323 -25.30 13.44 -11.31
CA ASN A 323 -26.24 13.74 -10.23
C ASN A 323 -27.39 12.75 -10.20
N GLN A 324 -27.91 12.33 -11.37
CA GLN A 324 -28.94 11.27 -11.44
C GLN A 324 -28.39 9.95 -10.86
N ILE A 325 -27.15 9.59 -11.18
CA ILE A 325 -26.46 8.43 -10.57
C ILE A 325 -26.42 8.56 -9.06
N TYR A 326 -25.99 9.70 -8.53
CA TYR A 326 -25.87 9.90 -7.10
C TYR A 326 -27.22 9.78 -6.37
N LEU A 327 -28.25 10.41 -6.90
CA LEU A 327 -29.60 10.33 -6.33
C LEU A 327 -30.17 8.90 -6.38
N TRP A 328 -29.92 8.17 -7.46
CA TRP A 328 -30.31 6.78 -7.58
C TRP A 328 -29.58 5.92 -6.52
N LEU A 329 -28.28 6.11 -6.34
CA LEU A 329 -27.51 5.39 -5.33
C LEU A 329 -28.02 5.65 -3.91
N GLU A 330 -28.32 6.89 -3.55
CA GLU A 330 -28.87 7.24 -2.23
C GLU A 330 -30.23 6.58 -1.98
N LYS A 331 -31.05 6.41 -3.01
CA LYS A 331 -32.37 5.80 -2.90
C LYS A 331 -32.33 4.27 -2.87
N GLU A 332 -31.49 3.66 -3.69
CA GLU A 332 -31.58 2.25 -4.05
C GLU A 332 -30.51 1.36 -3.40
N THR A 333 -29.51 1.97 -2.73
CA THR A 333 -28.37 1.21 -2.21
C THR A 333 -27.97 1.64 -0.79
N CYS A 334 -27.05 0.88 -0.18
CA CYS A 334 -26.48 1.21 1.13
C CYS A 334 -25.25 2.12 0.99
N GLU A 335 -24.85 2.74 2.10
CA GLU A 335 -23.73 3.69 2.15
C GLU A 335 -22.42 3.11 1.63
N GLU A 336 -22.11 1.84 1.91
CA GLU A 336 -20.88 1.17 1.40
C GLU A 336 -20.87 1.10 -0.13
N THR A 337 -22.01 0.84 -0.75
CA THR A 337 -22.14 0.83 -2.23
C THR A 337 -22.03 2.24 -2.79
N ILE A 338 -22.66 3.24 -2.15
CA ILE A 338 -22.52 4.65 -2.55
C ILE A 338 -21.05 5.04 -2.56
N GLU A 339 -20.32 4.77 -1.49
CA GLU A 339 -18.91 5.09 -1.36
C GLU A 339 -18.06 4.42 -2.44
N TYR A 340 -18.36 3.17 -2.72
CA TYR A 340 -17.68 2.40 -3.75
C TYR A 340 -17.86 3.03 -5.14
N ILE A 341 -19.10 3.32 -5.54
CA ILE A 341 -19.40 3.89 -6.85
C ILE A 341 -18.93 5.34 -6.96
N VAL A 342 -19.14 6.16 -5.94
CA VAL A 342 -18.68 7.57 -5.91
C VAL A 342 -17.17 7.67 -6.13
N SER A 343 -16.41 6.73 -5.59
CA SER A 343 -14.96 6.68 -5.82
C SER A 343 -14.62 6.48 -7.30
N MET A 344 -15.43 5.74 -8.05
CA MET A 344 -15.24 5.53 -9.49
C MET A 344 -15.72 6.72 -10.33
N MET A 345 -16.69 7.50 -9.85
CA MET A 345 -17.17 8.70 -10.57
C MET A 345 -16.05 9.72 -10.84
N MET A 346 -14.96 9.67 -10.07
CA MET A 346 -13.81 10.57 -10.23
C MET A 346 -12.88 10.18 -11.38
N GLU A 347 -12.95 8.94 -11.86
CA GLU A 347 -12.00 8.38 -12.82
C GLU A 347 -11.96 9.13 -14.17
N PRO A 348 -13.07 9.56 -14.75
CA PRO A 348 -13.05 10.29 -16.02
C PRO A 348 -12.54 11.74 -15.93
N PHE A 349 -12.56 12.35 -14.73
CA PHE A 349 -12.49 13.81 -14.60
C PHE A 349 -11.15 14.33 -14.06
N ASP A 350 -10.07 14.11 -14.80
CA ASP A 350 -8.73 14.58 -14.42
C ASP A 350 -8.66 16.09 -14.19
N LYS A 351 -9.39 16.89 -14.97
CA LYS A 351 -9.39 18.35 -14.83
C LYS A 351 -9.92 18.83 -13.48
N ILE A 352 -10.85 18.08 -12.87
CA ILE A 352 -11.39 18.38 -11.53
C ILE A 352 -10.45 17.81 -10.46
N VAL A 353 -9.96 16.60 -10.67
CA VAL A 353 -9.22 15.85 -9.64
C VAL A 353 -7.80 16.34 -9.46
N GLN A 354 -7.06 16.67 -10.53
CA GLN A 354 -5.64 17.04 -10.46
C GLN A 354 -5.35 18.31 -9.64
N PRO A 355 -6.14 19.38 -9.71
CA PRO A 355 -5.95 20.54 -8.84
C PRO A 355 -6.12 20.21 -7.35
N LEU A 356 -7.07 19.32 -7.03
CA LEU A 356 -7.33 18.89 -5.65
C LEU A 356 -6.20 18.00 -5.12
N ILE A 357 -5.63 17.13 -5.93
CA ILE A 357 -4.43 16.34 -5.57
C ILE A 357 -3.26 17.27 -5.25
N LYS A 358 -3.01 18.28 -6.07
CA LYS A 358 -1.96 19.27 -5.83
C LYS A 358 -2.19 20.05 -4.53
N LYS A 359 -3.44 20.45 -4.27
CA LYS A 359 -3.82 21.12 -3.03
C LYS A 359 -3.59 20.21 -1.81
N MET A 360 -4.04 18.96 -1.88
CA MET A 360 -3.82 17.96 -0.82
C MET A 360 -2.33 17.81 -0.53
N SER A 361 -1.49 17.65 -1.53
CA SER A 361 -0.04 17.51 -1.36
C SER A 361 0.59 18.76 -0.72
N SER A 362 0.14 19.96 -1.09
CA SER A 362 0.60 21.22 -0.48
C SER A 362 0.15 21.34 0.98
N ASP A 363 -1.08 20.96 1.30
CA ASP A 363 -1.60 20.98 2.68
C ASP A 363 -0.86 19.97 3.56
N GLU A 364 -0.57 18.79 3.03
CA GLU A 364 0.24 17.78 3.68
C GLU A 364 1.62 18.33 4.07
N GLU A 365 2.27 19.06 3.20
CA GLU A 365 3.57 19.68 3.48
C GLU A 365 3.51 20.66 4.64
N LYS A 366 2.42 21.40 4.78
CA LYS A 366 2.22 22.35 5.89
C LYS A 366 2.04 21.65 7.24
N TYR A 367 1.29 20.54 7.26
CA TYR A 367 0.96 19.83 8.51
C TYR A 367 2.07 18.90 9.01
N PHE A 368 3.01 18.53 8.15
CA PHE A 368 4.22 17.80 8.56
C PHE A 368 5.29 18.68 9.19
N ARG A 369 5.13 19.98 9.13
CA ARG A 369 6.02 20.95 9.79
C ARG A 369 5.56 21.21 11.22
N ILE A 370 5.40 20.17 12.02
CA ILE A 370 5.24 20.36 13.46
C ILE A 370 6.65 20.52 14.03
N PRO A 371 6.90 21.57 14.83
CA PRO A 371 8.21 21.93 15.37
C PRO A 371 8.82 20.86 16.25
#